data_14605af0fe28999ba43cfe585c555b7c
#
_entry.id   14605af0fe28999ba43cfe585c555b7c
#
_cell.length_a   1.000
_cell.length_b   1.000
_cell.length_c   1.000
_cell.angle_alpha   90.00
_cell.angle_beta   90.00
_cell.angle_gamma   90.00
#
_symmetry.space_group_name_H-M   'P 1'
#
loop_
_entity.id
_entity.type
_entity.pdbx_description
1 polymer ?
#
loop_
_entity_poly.entity_id
_entity_poly.type
_entity_poly.pdbx_seq_one_letter_code
_entity_poly.pdbx_strand_id
1 'polypeptide(L)'
;PAQIAAAPAHPRIHYRVAAAEQSGLMDASLDAVVVAAAIHWLKVPHFNLEVQRVLRPGGLLAWVGYDPLQGAPPALQTWLDQLYHQRLNRWWPPERAHVDQRYSDLPFPGSSEPIPSQLRIELQWSMDQLLGFISTWSALRRADQAPALMTALRNELEALWPEGETDLHFHLPLMG
;
A
#
# COMPACT_ATOMS: atom_id res chain seq x y z
N PRO A 1 15.68 5.82 6.30
CA PRO A 1 16.13 6.89 7.21
C PRO A 1 15.18 8.09 7.24
N ALA A 2 14.80 8.67 6.07
CA ALA A 2 13.92 9.85 6.02
C ALA A 2 12.55 9.63 6.69
N GLN A 3 11.91 8.49 6.46
CA GLN A 3 10.63 8.15 7.07
C GLN A 3 10.73 8.07 8.61
N ILE A 4 11.83 7.49 9.13
CA ILE A 4 12.04 7.42 10.58
C ILE A 4 12.30 8.82 11.16
N ALA A 5 13.03 9.67 10.46
CA ALA A 5 13.27 11.04 10.89
C ALA A 5 11.97 11.89 10.94
N ALA A 6 10.99 11.58 10.09
CA ALA A 6 9.69 12.24 10.06
C ALA A 6 8.63 11.57 10.96
N ALA A 7 8.95 10.42 11.58
CA ALA A 7 8.00 9.69 12.40
C ALA A 7 7.76 10.41 13.74
N PRO A 8 6.50 10.57 14.19
CA PRO A 8 6.23 11.19 15.48
C PRO A 8 6.73 10.31 16.63
N ALA A 9 7.33 10.92 17.63
CA ALA A 9 7.74 10.21 18.84
C ALA A 9 6.50 9.64 19.56
N HIS A 10 6.60 8.39 19.99
CA HIS A 10 5.53 7.74 20.75
C HIS A 10 6.14 6.81 21.81
N PRO A 11 5.67 6.81 23.07
CA PRO A 11 6.32 6.08 24.18
C PRO A 11 6.31 4.56 24.02
N ARG A 12 5.44 4.01 23.17
CA ARG A 12 5.33 2.57 22.92
C ARG A 12 5.82 2.14 21.54
N ILE A 13 6.44 3.04 20.76
CA ILE A 13 6.91 2.74 19.40
C ILE A 13 8.42 2.99 19.34
N HIS A 14 9.15 1.99 18.88
CA HIS A 14 10.59 2.07 18.63
C HIS A 14 10.84 1.98 17.13
N TYR A 15 11.17 3.12 16.52
CA TYR A 15 11.53 3.18 15.11
C TYR A 15 12.98 2.78 14.90
N ARG A 16 13.23 1.96 13.90
CA ARG A 16 14.59 1.53 13.54
C ARG A 16 14.75 1.28 12.04
N VAL A 17 15.94 1.45 11.54
CA VAL A 17 16.33 1.06 10.18
C VAL A 17 16.99 -0.31 10.27
N ALA A 18 16.37 -1.32 9.65
CA ALA A 18 16.89 -2.66 9.52
C ALA A 18 16.38 -3.30 8.24
N ALA A 19 17.10 -4.28 7.70
CA ALA A 19 16.53 -5.16 6.70
C ALA A 19 15.47 -6.07 7.37
N ALA A 20 14.33 -6.25 6.71
CA ALA A 20 13.26 -7.11 7.25
C ALA A 20 13.70 -8.58 7.31
N GLU A 21 14.61 -8.97 6.43
CA GLU A 21 15.20 -10.30 6.37
C GLU A 21 16.28 -10.56 7.44
N GLN A 22 16.68 -9.52 8.16
CA GLN A 22 17.67 -9.57 9.25
C GLN A 22 17.38 -8.44 10.24
N SER A 23 16.34 -8.60 11.02
CA SER A 23 15.82 -7.57 11.90
C SER A 23 16.75 -7.26 13.07
N GLY A 24 17.61 -8.19 13.49
CA GLY A 24 18.44 -8.09 14.69
C GLY A 24 17.63 -8.15 15.99
N LEU A 25 16.39 -8.63 15.95
CA LEU A 25 15.58 -8.92 17.13
C LEU A 25 15.98 -10.29 17.70
N MET A 26 15.67 -10.52 18.97
CA MET A 26 15.94 -11.81 19.63
C MET A 26 15.00 -12.90 19.10
N ASP A 27 15.42 -14.15 19.18
CA ASP A 27 14.60 -15.31 18.86
C ASP A 27 13.35 -15.34 19.77
N ALA A 28 12.23 -15.74 19.20
CA ALA A 28 10.96 -15.91 19.92
C ALA A 28 10.59 -14.71 20.82
N SER A 29 10.82 -13.49 20.33
CA SER A 29 10.61 -12.25 21.10
C SER A 29 9.35 -11.48 20.73
N LEU A 30 8.71 -11.81 19.60
CA LEU A 30 7.54 -11.11 19.09
C LEU A 30 6.28 -11.95 19.18
N ASP A 31 5.16 -11.34 19.54
CA ASP A 31 3.83 -11.93 19.50
C ASP A 31 3.21 -11.84 18.10
N ALA A 32 3.58 -10.79 17.33
CA ALA A 32 3.09 -10.60 15.98
C ALA A 32 4.11 -9.89 15.09
N VAL A 33 4.07 -10.21 13.79
CA VAL A 33 4.75 -9.48 12.71
C VAL A 33 3.69 -9.06 11.69
N VAL A 34 3.63 -7.77 11.38
CA VAL A 34 2.71 -7.22 10.38
C VAL A 34 3.50 -6.56 9.27
N VAL A 35 3.22 -6.95 8.03
CA VAL A 35 3.78 -6.34 6.82
C VAL A 35 2.68 -5.61 6.09
N ALA A 36 2.70 -4.28 6.15
CA ALA A 36 1.68 -3.43 5.53
C ALA A 36 2.17 -2.88 4.19
N ALA A 37 1.53 -3.28 3.09
CA ALA A 37 1.78 -2.85 1.71
C ALA A 37 3.27 -2.91 1.30
N ALA A 38 4.02 -3.90 1.78
CA ALA A 38 5.47 -3.94 1.62
C ALA A 38 6.05 -5.32 1.26
N ILE A 39 5.31 -6.41 1.42
CA ILE A 39 5.84 -7.77 1.24
C ILE A 39 6.46 -7.99 -0.15
N HIS A 40 5.89 -7.38 -1.18
CA HIS A 40 6.35 -7.47 -2.57
C HIS A 40 7.73 -6.83 -2.83
N TRP A 41 8.27 -6.10 -1.87
CA TRP A 41 9.62 -5.52 -1.93
C TRP A 41 10.67 -6.38 -1.25
N LEU A 42 10.26 -7.42 -0.51
CA LEU A 42 11.14 -8.22 0.32
C LEU A 42 11.63 -9.47 -0.42
N LYS A 43 12.76 -10.01 0.01
CA LYS A 43 13.22 -11.34 -0.37
C LYS A 43 12.44 -12.37 0.45
N VAL A 44 11.22 -12.67 0.05
CA VAL A 44 10.22 -13.40 0.82
C VAL A 44 10.75 -14.68 1.47
N PRO A 45 11.53 -15.58 0.79
CA PRO A 45 12.06 -16.75 1.46
C PRO A 45 12.96 -16.43 2.66
N HIS A 46 13.81 -15.40 2.55
CA HIS A 46 14.69 -14.99 3.66
C HIS A 46 13.92 -14.29 4.77
N PHE A 47 12.95 -13.46 4.38
CA PHE A 47 12.05 -12.81 5.33
C PHE A 47 11.25 -13.85 6.14
N ASN A 48 10.75 -14.90 5.51
CA ASN A 48 10.00 -15.96 6.18
C ASN A 48 10.86 -16.69 7.22
N LEU A 49 12.15 -16.94 6.93
CA LEU A 49 13.09 -17.51 7.90
C LEU A 49 13.29 -16.59 9.11
N GLU A 50 13.43 -15.28 8.86
CA GLU A 50 13.57 -14.31 9.94
C GLU A 50 12.28 -14.22 10.78
N VAL A 51 11.10 -14.23 10.15
CA VAL A 51 9.81 -14.24 10.85
C VAL A 51 9.68 -15.48 11.75
N GLN A 52 10.00 -16.67 11.23
CA GLN A 52 9.97 -17.91 12.02
C GLN A 52 10.91 -17.86 13.22
N ARG A 53 12.07 -17.21 13.09
CA ARG A 53 13.05 -17.04 14.16
C ARG A 53 12.55 -16.08 15.26
N VAL A 54 11.96 -14.94 14.88
CA VAL A 54 11.60 -13.89 15.86
C VAL A 54 10.24 -14.08 16.48
N LEU A 55 9.29 -14.76 15.82
CA LEU A 55 7.98 -15.05 16.37
C LEU A 55 8.05 -16.10 17.48
N ARG A 56 7.29 -15.88 18.52
CA ARG A 56 7.03 -16.92 19.54
C ARG A 56 6.21 -18.06 18.94
N PRO A 57 6.28 -19.28 19.51
CA PRO A 57 5.31 -20.32 19.18
C PRO A 57 3.87 -19.82 19.32
N GLY A 58 3.06 -19.97 18.26
CA GLY A 58 1.70 -19.44 18.22
C GLY A 58 1.60 -17.93 17.92
N GLY A 59 2.71 -17.27 17.60
CA GLY A 59 2.71 -15.87 17.14
C GLY A 59 2.05 -15.68 15.78
N LEU A 60 1.58 -14.47 15.50
CA LEU A 60 0.85 -14.11 14.29
C LEU A 60 1.78 -13.48 13.25
N LEU A 61 1.69 -13.94 12.00
CA LEU A 61 2.17 -13.21 10.83
C LEU A 61 0.98 -12.69 10.03
N ALA A 62 0.98 -11.39 9.69
CA ALA A 62 -0.02 -10.82 8.81
C ALA A 62 0.63 -10.05 7.67
N TRP A 63 0.27 -10.39 6.43
CA TRP A 63 0.53 -9.56 5.27
C TRP A 63 -0.74 -8.78 4.95
N VAL A 64 -0.67 -7.47 4.90
CA VAL A 64 -1.81 -6.59 4.67
C VAL A 64 -1.49 -5.66 3.51
N GLY A 65 -2.34 -5.65 2.52
CA GLY A 65 -2.34 -4.70 1.44
C GLY A 65 -3.73 -4.10 1.24
N TYR A 66 -3.91 -3.40 0.14
CA TYR A 66 -5.21 -2.87 -0.24
C TYR A 66 -5.35 -2.89 -1.78
N ASP A 67 -6.58 -3.10 -2.21
CA ASP A 67 -6.97 -3.00 -3.63
C ASP A 67 -7.01 -1.52 -4.08
N PRO A 68 -7.07 -1.24 -5.38
CA PRO A 68 -7.26 0.12 -5.90
C PRO A 68 -8.45 0.84 -5.25
N LEU A 69 -8.34 2.18 -5.21
CA LEU A 69 -9.34 3.07 -4.63
C LEU A 69 -10.71 2.88 -5.28
N GLN A 70 -11.73 2.79 -4.46
CA GLN A 70 -13.13 2.55 -4.87
C GLN A 70 -14.07 3.56 -4.20
N GLY A 71 -15.32 3.61 -4.67
CA GLY A 71 -16.39 4.42 -4.09
C GLY A 71 -16.54 5.81 -4.68
N ALA A 72 -15.72 6.18 -5.67
CA ALA A 72 -15.88 7.44 -6.38
C ALA A 72 -17.19 7.48 -7.21
N PRO A 73 -17.70 8.67 -7.55
CA PRO A 73 -18.75 8.81 -8.56
C PRO A 73 -18.36 8.11 -9.87
N PRO A 74 -19.32 7.56 -10.66
CA PRO A 74 -19.00 6.65 -11.77
C PRO A 74 -18.00 7.16 -12.81
N ALA A 75 -18.09 8.43 -13.19
CA ALA A 75 -17.14 9.03 -14.14
C ALA A 75 -15.73 9.13 -13.57
N LEU A 76 -15.61 9.54 -12.31
CA LEU A 76 -14.34 9.62 -11.61
C LEU A 76 -13.74 8.23 -11.33
N GLN A 77 -14.58 7.24 -10.99
CA GLN A 77 -14.12 5.86 -10.82
C GLN A 77 -13.56 5.30 -12.13
N THR A 78 -14.25 5.50 -13.23
CA THR A 78 -13.75 5.09 -14.55
C THR A 78 -12.41 5.75 -14.89
N TRP A 79 -12.25 7.03 -14.58
CA TRP A 79 -11.00 7.75 -14.79
C TRP A 79 -9.87 7.18 -13.90
N LEU A 80 -10.14 6.88 -12.63
CA LEU A 80 -9.17 6.26 -11.71
C LEU A 80 -8.71 4.89 -12.22
N ASP A 81 -9.65 4.06 -12.67
CA ASP A 81 -9.37 2.72 -13.20
C ASP A 81 -8.52 2.80 -14.47
N GLN A 82 -8.85 3.71 -15.39
CA GLN A 82 -8.06 3.95 -16.60
C GLN A 82 -6.67 4.49 -16.28
N LEU A 83 -6.56 5.43 -15.33
CA LEU A 83 -5.28 5.95 -14.89
C LEU A 83 -4.40 4.83 -14.35
N TYR A 84 -4.94 4.02 -13.45
CA TYR A 84 -4.21 2.97 -12.76
C TYR A 84 -3.83 1.82 -13.69
N HIS A 85 -4.79 1.25 -14.42
CA HIS A 85 -4.59 0.02 -15.19
C HIS A 85 -4.08 0.24 -16.61
N GLN A 86 -4.27 1.44 -17.18
CA GLN A 86 -3.91 1.70 -18.58
C GLN A 86 -2.82 2.76 -18.71
N ARG A 87 -3.06 3.99 -18.23
CA ARG A 87 -2.16 5.11 -18.47
C ARG A 87 -0.81 4.94 -17.75
N LEU A 88 -0.83 4.44 -16.51
CA LEU A 88 0.36 4.22 -15.69
C LEU A 88 0.94 2.81 -15.84
N ASN A 89 0.32 1.93 -16.59
CA ASN A 89 0.65 0.50 -16.65
C ASN A 89 2.15 0.24 -16.92
N ARG A 90 2.74 0.94 -17.90
CA ARG A 90 4.14 0.75 -18.31
C ARG A 90 5.18 1.18 -17.26
N TRP A 91 4.79 1.97 -16.28
CA TRP A 91 5.69 2.50 -15.24
C TRP A 91 5.59 1.77 -13.91
N TRP A 92 4.62 0.85 -13.77
CA TRP A 92 4.58 0.03 -12.56
C TRP A 92 5.84 -0.84 -12.47
N PRO A 93 6.45 -0.95 -11.28
CA PRO A 93 7.56 -1.88 -11.07
C PRO A 93 7.05 -3.34 -11.19
N PRO A 94 7.93 -4.28 -11.64
CA PRO A 94 7.56 -5.69 -11.80
C PRO A 94 6.97 -6.32 -10.52
N GLU A 95 7.46 -5.91 -9.37
CA GLU A 95 7.00 -6.36 -8.06
C GLU A 95 5.52 -6.02 -7.80
N ARG A 96 4.96 -5.07 -8.55
CA ARG A 96 3.54 -4.73 -8.49
C ARG A 96 2.65 -5.91 -8.86
N ALA A 97 3.10 -6.83 -9.71
CA ALA A 97 2.36 -8.02 -10.09
C ALA A 97 1.91 -8.86 -8.88
N HIS A 98 2.72 -8.92 -7.81
CA HIS A 98 2.37 -9.62 -6.57
C HIS A 98 1.17 -8.97 -5.86
N VAL A 99 1.08 -7.64 -5.92
CA VAL A 99 -0.06 -6.89 -5.35
C VAL A 99 -1.33 -7.16 -6.15
N ASP A 100 -1.23 -7.15 -7.49
CA ASP A 100 -2.37 -7.41 -8.38
C ASP A 100 -2.89 -8.85 -8.23
N GLN A 101 -2.02 -9.78 -7.84
CA GLN A 101 -2.35 -11.17 -7.48
C GLN A 101 -2.71 -11.33 -6.00
N ARG A 102 -2.85 -10.23 -5.25
CA ARG A 102 -3.20 -10.22 -3.82
C ARG A 102 -2.25 -11.09 -2.99
N TYR A 103 -0.97 -11.13 -3.37
CA TYR A 103 0.11 -11.91 -2.77
C TYR A 103 -0.05 -13.44 -2.85
N SER A 104 -1.03 -13.96 -3.60
CA SER A 104 -1.31 -15.40 -3.71
C SER A 104 -0.19 -16.22 -4.35
N ASP A 105 0.68 -15.57 -5.09
CA ASP A 105 1.87 -16.17 -5.74
C ASP A 105 3.12 -16.16 -4.84
N LEU A 106 3.05 -15.57 -3.66
CA LEU A 106 4.16 -15.52 -2.70
C LEU A 106 4.06 -16.66 -1.68
N PRO A 107 5.18 -17.32 -1.32
CA PRO A 107 5.15 -18.41 -0.36
C PRO A 107 4.88 -17.89 1.06
N PHE A 108 3.73 -18.23 1.63
CA PHE A 108 3.40 -17.94 3.02
C PHE A 108 3.94 -19.05 3.96
N PRO A 109 4.57 -18.72 5.10
CA PRO A 109 5.27 -19.69 5.94
C PRO A 109 4.36 -20.40 6.96
N GLY A 110 3.25 -20.97 6.54
CA GLY A 110 2.31 -21.68 7.43
C GLY A 110 0.91 -21.77 6.84
N SER A 111 -0.07 -22.08 7.69
CA SER A 111 -1.48 -21.96 7.33
C SER A 111 -1.90 -20.49 7.26
N SER A 112 -2.66 -20.12 6.25
CA SER A 112 -3.18 -18.76 6.10
C SER A 112 -4.70 -18.75 6.17
N GLU A 113 -5.21 -17.69 6.78
CA GLU A 113 -6.62 -17.34 6.75
C GLU A 113 -6.77 -16.01 6.00
N PRO A 114 -7.71 -15.91 5.06
CA PRO A 114 -7.89 -14.68 4.31
C PRO A 114 -8.38 -13.53 5.20
N ILE A 115 -7.98 -12.31 4.89
CA ILE A 115 -8.55 -11.12 5.52
C ILE A 115 -10.04 -11.05 5.18
N PRO A 116 -10.93 -10.81 6.20
CA PRO A 116 -12.35 -10.68 5.94
C PRO A 116 -12.67 -9.60 4.89
N SER A 117 -13.44 -9.96 3.88
CA SER A 117 -13.70 -9.12 2.69
C SER A 117 -14.42 -7.79 2.96
N GLN A 118 -15.07 -7.68 4.14
CA GLN A 118 -15.72 -6.44 4.57
C GLN A 118 -14.75 -5.40 5.13
N LEU A 119 -13.49 -5.79 5.40
CA LEU A 119 -12.51 -4.85 5.95
C LEU A 119 -12.00 -3.92 4.84
N ARG A 120 -12.05 -2.64 5.12
CA ARG A 120 -11.62 -1.58 4.24
C ARG A 120 -11.22 -0.34 5.02
N ILE A 121 -10.41 0.51 4.41
CA ILE A 121 -10.08 1.83 4.94
C ILE A 121 -11.08 2.80 4.34
N GLU A 122 -11.89 3.45 5.17
CA GLU A 122 -12.82 4.51 4.74
C GLU A 122 -12.06 5.83 4.71
N LEU A 123 -12.28 6.59 3.65
CA LEU A 123 -11.58 7.84 3.37
C LEU A 123 -12.59 8.91 2.95
N GLN A 124 -12.38 10.12 3.45
CA GLN A 124 -13.08 11.32 2.97
C GLN A 124 -12.00 12.29 2.53
N TRP A 125 -11.89 12.52 1.24
CA TRP A 125 -10.81 13.28 0.65
C TRP A 125 -11.30 14.40 -0.24
N SER A 126 -10.63 15.55 -0.13
CA SER A 126 -10.67 16.59 -1.15
C SER A 126 -9.91 16.15 -2.40
N MET A 127 -10.09 16.90 -3.49
CA MET A 127 -9.33 16.67 -4.72
C MET A 127 -7.82 16.76 -4.51
N ASP A 128 -7.34 17.67 -3.67
CA ASP A 128 -5.92 17.82 -3.36
C ASP A 128 -5.37 16.60 -2.59
N GLN A 129 -6.16 16.03 -1.68
CA GLN A 129 -5.78 14.82 -0.96
C GLN A 129 -5.74 13.60 -1.90
N LEU A 130 -6.70 13.48 -2.82
CA LEU A 130 -6.67 12.43 -3.85
C LEU A 130 -5.43 12.57 -4.75
N LEU A 131 -5.13 13.76 -5.23
CA LEU A 131 -3.90 14.02 -6.01
C LEU A 131 -2.64 13.74 -5.20
N GLY A 132 -2.63 14.10 -3.91
CA GLY A 132 -1.55 13.78 -2.99
C GLY A 132 -1.34 12.26 -2.87
N PHE A 133 -2.40 11.48 -2.73
CA PHE A 133 -2.33 10.02 -2.73
C PHE A 133 -1.80 9.46 -4.05
N ILE A 134 -2.35 9.90 -5.19
CA ILE A 134 -1.88 9.49 -6.53
C ILE A 134 -0.39 9.79 -6.70
N SER A 135 0.09 10.94 -6.22
CA SER A 135 1.50 11.33 -6.32
C SER A 135 2.46 10.37 -5.58
N THR A 136 1.95 9.58 -4.64
CA THR A 136 2.74 8.57 -3.92
C THR A 136 2.95 7.28 -4.71
N TRP A 137 2.18 7.05 -5.77
CA TRP A 137 2.26 5.82 -6.55
C TRP A 137 3.63 5.66 -7.21
N SER A 138 4.21 4.47 -7.07
CA SER A 138 5.54 4.17 -7.62
C SER A 138 5.60 4.34 -9.14
N ALA A 139 4.50 4.05 -9.85
CA ALA A 139 4.40 4.27 -11.29
C ALA A 139 4.54 5.76 -11.65
N LEU A 140 3.88 6.65 -10.91
CA LEU A 140 3.96 8.09 -11.18
C LEU A 140 5.37 8.64 -10.92
N ARG A 141 6.05 8.14 -9.89
CA ARG A 141 7.45 8.50 -9.59
C ARG A 141 8.43 8.07 -10.68
N ARG A 142 8.08 7.06 -11.47
CA ARG A 142 8.86 6.52 -12.58
C ARG A 142 8.45 7.10 -13.94
N ALA A 143 7.29 7.78 -13.98
CA ALA A 143 6.77 8.34 -15.22
C ALA A 143 7.67 9.45 -15.75
N ASP A 144 7.87 9.44 -17.08
CA ASP A 144 8.50 10.54 -17.76
C ASP A 144 7.68 11.81 -17.56
N GLN A 145 8.35 12.93 -17.27
CA GLN A 145 7.70 14.23 -17.05
C GLN A 145 6.61 14.21 -15.97
N ALA A 146 6.83 13.51 -14.86
CA ALA A 146 5.89 13.41 -13.75
C ALA A 146 5.24 14.75 -13.32
N PRO A 147 5.95 15.90 -13.26
CA PRO A 147 5.32 17.18 -12.93
C PRO A 147 4.27 17.63 -13.96
N ALA A 148 4.56 17.50 -15.25
CA ALA A 148 3.60 17.85 -16.32
C ALA A 148 2.40 16.91 -16.30
N LEU A 149 2.62 15.62 -16.05
CA LEU A 149 1.56 14.64 -15.88
C LEU A 149 0.67 14.99 -14.70
N MET A 150 1.23 15.36 -13.54
CA MET A 150 0.44 15.79 -12.37
C MET A 150 -0.41 17.02 -12.66
N THR A 151 0.09 17.99 -13.42
CA THR A 151 -0.69 19.14 -13.84
C THR A 151 -1.87 18.72 -14.74
N ALA A 152 -1.64 17.83 -15.69
CA ALA A 152 -2.70 17.31 -16.55
C ALA A 152 -3.76 16.54 -15.74
N LEU A 153 -3.35 15.68 -14.80
CA LEU A 153 -4.27 14.96 -13.92
C LEU A 153 -5.12 15.89 -13.06
N ARG A 154 -4.56 16.99 -12.59
CA ARG A 154 -5.31 18.02 -11.85
C ARG A 154 -6.42 18.62 -12.72
N ASN A 155 -6.10 19.08 -13.91
CA ASN A 155 -7.07 19.70 -14.82
C ASN A 155 -8.20 18.71 -15.20
N GLU A 156 -7.85 17.44 -15.40
CA GLU A 156 -8.85 16.39 -15.67
C GLU A 156 -9.75 16.15 -14.46
N LEU A 157 -9.20 16.14 -13.26
CA LEU A 157 -9.96 15.97 -12.02
C LEU A 157 -10.89 17.18 -11.75
N GLU A 158 -10.44 18.39 -12.01
CA GLU A 158 -11.27 19.61 -11.90
C GLU A 158 -12.54 19.50 -12.77
N ALA A 159 -12.41 18.91 -13.96
CA ALA A 159 -13.54 18.69 -14.86
C ALA A 159 -14.46 17.53 -14.44
N LEU A 160 -13.98 16.59 -13.64
CA LEU A 160 -14.70 15.40 -13.19
C LEU A 160 -15.23 15.52 -11.76
N TRP A 161 -14.69 16.47 -10.98
CA TRP A 161 -15.11 16.65 -9.60
C TRP A 161 -16.52 17.20 -9.56
N PRO A 162 -17.43 16.61 -8.76
CA PRO A 162 -18.81 17.07 -8.71
C PRO A 162 -18.91 18.51 -8.23
N GLU A 163 -19.72 19.29 -8.91
CA GLU A 163 -19.94 20.70 -8.57
C GLU A 163 -20.51 20.85 -7.15
N GLY A 164 -19.93 21.73 -6.35
CA GLY A 164 -20.36 21.99 -4.98
C GLY A 164 -19.81 21.03 -3.92
N GLU A 165 -19.16 19.93 -4.31
CA GLU A 165 -18.57 19.00 -3.36
C GLU A 165 -17.13 19.42 -3.02
N THR A 166 -16.84 19.54 -1.72
CA THR A 166 -15.48 19.78 -1.22
C THR A 166 -14.71 18.49 -1.07
N ASP A 167 -15.37 17.44 -0.54
CA ASP A 167 -14.80 16.14 -0.27
C ASP A 167 -15.69 15.03 -0.83
N LEU A 168 -15.06 13.95 -1.27
CA LEU A 168 -15.73 12.73 -1.69
C LEU A 168 -15.36 11.56 -0.78
N HIS A 169 -16.26 10.59 -0.68
CA HIS A 169 -16.03 9.35 0.03
C HIS A 169 -15.39 8.32 -0.88
N PHE A 170 -14.32 7.69 -0.38
CA PHE A 170 -13.61 6.61 -1.02
C PHE A 170 -13.37 5.49 -0.02
N HIS A 171 -13.01 4.34 -0.51
CA HIS A 171 -12.49 3.28 0.34
C HIS A 171 -11.40 2.46 -0.37
N LEU A 172 -10.51 1.89 0.44
CA LEU A 172 -9.50 0.94 0.01
C LEU A 172 -9.84 -0.42 0.62
N PRO A 173 -10.37 -1.38 -0.18
CA PRO A 173 -10.59 -2.73 0.32
C PRO A 173 -9.28 -3.35 0.78
N LEU A 174 -9.26 -3.96 1.97
CA LEU A 174 -8.07 -4.64 2.46
C LEU A 174 -7.93 -6.02 1.82
N MET A 175 -6.70 -6.45 1.63
CA MET A 175 -6.32 -7.77 1.13
C MET A 175 -5.11 -8.31 1.90
N GLY A 176 -4.97 -9.62 1.92
CA GLY A 176 -3.82 -10.30 2.55
C GLY A 176 -4.08 -11.78 2.71
#